data_eb3323235ab22474aec57c0913c5ea89
#
_entry.id   eb3323235ab22474aec57c0913c5ea89
#
_cell.length_a   1.000
_cell.length_b   1.000
_cell.length_c   1.000
_cell.angle_alpha   90.00
_cell.angle_beta   90.00
_cell.angle_gamma   90.00
#
_symmetry.space_group_name_H-M   'P 1'
#
loop_
_entity.id
_entity.type
_entity.pdbx_description
1 polymer ?
#
loop_
_entity_poly.entity_id
_entity_poly.type
_entity_poly.pdbx_seq_one_letter_code
_entity_poly.pdbx_strand_id
1 'polypeptide(L)'
;MIEDRASTVRLATDETESRTGLQKTDGAAATATDQDKAQAAPRSFAQPAQGTDTTAASVPLRSAQWFGTADKNGFMYRSWMKNQGIPDHEFQGKPIIGICNTWSELTPCNSHFRKLAEHVKRGVLEAGGFPVEFPVFSNGESNLRPTAMFTRNLASMDVEEAIRGNPIDAVVLLAGCDKTTPALLMGAASCDVPAILVSGGPMLNGKHRGRDVGSGTLVWQLSEQVKAGTITLHDFLSAEGDMSRSVGTCNTMGTASTMACMAEALGVTLPHNAAIPAVDARRYVLAHMSGMRIVEMARQGLKLSTLLTREAFENAIRVNAAIGGSTNAAIHLKAIAGRIGVPLELEDWTRIGRGTPTLVDLQPSGRFLMEEFYYAGGLPGVLRRLGEANLIPHPDAPTANGKTLWENVSDAPIYDAEVIREIEKPLLADGGLCVLRGNLAPSGAVIKPSAATASLLKHRGRAVVFESLEDYKARIVDPDLDVTADSVLVLKNCGPKGYPGMAEVGNMGLPPKLLAQGITDMVRLSDARMSGTAYGTVVLHVAPEARAGGPLAVVREGDWIELDSYRGVLRLDIPNDELQARLADWHEAHALKQPDPADRSGYRNLYVEHVLQADQGCDFDFLVGCRGAAVPRHSH
;
A
#
# COMPACT_ATOMS: atom_id res chain seq x y z
N MET A 1 3.99 -31.88 -43.95
CA MET A 1 4.75 -31.63 -45.19
C MET A 1 5.35 -30.24 -45.03
N ILE A 2 6.57 -30.23 -44.64
CA ILE A 2 7.78 -29.84 -45.43
C ILE A 2 8.08 -28.37 -45.19
N GLU A 3 9.22 -27.85 -44.87
CA GLU A 3 10.61 -28.31 -44.76
C GLU A 3 11.45 -27.25 -44.01
N ASP A 4 12.45 -27.74 -43.33
CA ASP A 4 13.66 -27.14 -42.83
C ASP A 4 14.31 -26.02 -43.67
N ARG A 5 14.85 -25.01 -43.00
CA ARG A 5 16.16 -24.43 -43.36
C ARG A 5 16.87 -23.86 -42.14
N ALA A 6 17.84 -24.58 -41.65
CA ALA A 6 18.94 -24.08 -40.85
C ALA A 6 19.89 -23.23 -41.71
N SER A 7 20.39 -22.12 -41.21
CA SER A 7 21.61 -21.48 -41.70
C SER A 7 22.49 -21.01 -40.54
N THR A 8 23.60 -21.70 -40.46
CA THR A 8 24.77 -21.50 -39.62
C THR A 8 25.51 -20.23 -40.03
N VAL A 9 25.88 -19.39 -39.08
CA VAL A 9 26.91 -18.36 -39.28
C VAL A 9 28.04 -18.59 -38.28
N ARG A 10 29.23 -18.71 -38.83
CA ARG A 10 30.52 -18.98 -38.19
C ARG A 10 31.08 -17.76 -37.48
N LEU A 11 31.71 -18.02 -36.34
CA LEU A 11 32.67 -17.15 -35.66
C LEU A 11 33.93 -16.96 -36.51
N ALA A 12 34.42 -15.73 -36.56
CA ALA A 12 35.81 -15.43 -36.96
C ALA A 12 36.49 -14.66 -35.83
N THR A 13 37.51 -15.26 -35.29
CA THR A 13 38.54 -14.67 -34.42
C THR A 13 39.54 -13.92 -35.27
N ASP A 14 40.01 -12.76 -34.83
CA ASP A 14 41.34 -12.29 -35.19
C ASP A 14 41.95 -11.48 -34.05
N GLU A 15 43.12 -11.95 -33.60
CA GLU A 15 44.06 -11.30 -32.67
C GLU A 15 44.98 -10.40 -33.50
N THR A 16 45.36 -9.25 -32.93
CA THR A 16 46.72 -8.73 -33.09
C THR A 16 47.11 -7.73 -32.00
N GLU A 17 48.26 -7.98 -31.44
CA GLU A 17 49.04 -7.17 -30.50
C GLU A 17 49.60 -5.88 -31.13
N SER A 18 49.87 -4.80 -30.39
CA SER A 18 51.19 -4.44 -29.87
C SER A 18 51.36 -2.96 -29.46
N ARG A 19 51.92 -2.81 -28.27
CA ARG A 19 53.09 -1.99 -27.87
C ARG A 19 53.06 -0.44 -27.86
N THR A 20 53.22 0.04 -26.60
CA THR A 20 54.22 0.99 -26.04
C THR A 20 54.23 2.46 -26.44
N GLY A 21 54.35 3.29 -25.40
CA GLY A 21 54.87 4.66 -25.47
C GLY A 21 54.58 5.51 -24.27
N LEU A 22 55.46 5.45 -23.25
CA LEU A 22 55.57 6.46 -22.20
C LEU A 22 56.09 7.79 -22.79
N GLN A 23 55.52 8.90 -22.41
CA GLN A 23 56.27 10.14 -22.16
C GLN A 23 55.61 11.04 -21.12
N LYS A 24 56.39 11.43 -20.12
CA LYS A 24 56.14 12.48 -19.14
C LYS A 24 56.40 13.84 -19.76
N THR A 25 55.57 14.83 -19.42
CA THR A 25 56.03 16.22 -19.32
C THR A 25 55.23 16.98 -18.24
N ASP A 26 55.95 17.80 -17.49
CA ASP A 26 55.54 18.57 -16.32
C ASP A 26 54.68 19.80 -16.64
N GLY A 27 53.85 20.20 -15.68
CA GLY A 27 53.75 21.56 -15.21
C GLY A 27 52.68 22.46 -15.81
N ALA A 28 51.66 22.79 -15.07
CA ALA A 28 51.28 24.18 -14.75
C ALA A 28 49.99 24.19 -13.87
N ALA A 29 50.03 25.03 -12.86
CA ALA A 29 48.94 25.31 -11.95
C ALA A 29 47.80 26.05 -12.68
N ALA A 30 46.55 25.62 -12.44
CA ALA A 30 45.37 26.39 -12.73
C ALA A 30 44.31 26.17 -11.65
N THR A 31 43.91 27.28 -11.11
CA THR A 31 42.83 27.69 -10.24
C THR A 31 41.64 26.73 -10.11
N ALA A 32 41.28 26.50 -8.83
CA ALA A 32 40.06 25.80 -8.40
C ALA A 32 38.80 26.48 -8.95
N THR A 33 37.98 25.72 -9.65
CA THR A 33 36.57 26.03 -9.91
C THR A 33 35.74 24.86 -9.47
N ASP A 34 34.65 25.19 -8.77
CA ASP A 34 33.55 24.36 -8.30
C ASP A 34 33.25 23.12 -9.17
N GLN A 35 33.69 21.95 -8.73
CA GLN A 35 33.11 20.66 -9.13
C GLN A 35 33.50 19.60 -8.07
N ASP A 36 32.83 19.65 -6.92
CA ASP A 36 32.80 18.53 -5.98
C ASP A 36 31.44 18.47 -5.29
N LYS A 37 30.38 18.26 -6.10
CA LYS A 37 29.17 17.57 -5.62
C LYS A 37 29.35 16.09 -5.90
N ALA A 38 30.28 15.47 -5.18
CA ALA A 38 30.35 14.02 -5.12
C ALA A 38 29.03 13.52 -4.50
N GLN A 39 28.29 12.72 -5.25
CA GLN A 39 27.13 11.95 -4.80
C GLN A 39 27.58 11.08 -3.61
N ALA A 40 27.35 11.53 -2.39
CA ALA A 40 27.52 10.73 -1.20
C ALA A 40 26.40 9.69 -1.20
N ALA A 41 26.74 8.41 -1.43
CA ALA A 41 25.83 7.32 -1.24
C ALA A 41 25.30 7.32 0.22
N PRO A 42 24.02 6.93 0.44
CA PRO A 42 23.48 6.78 1.79
C PRO A 42 24.38 5.87 2.62
N ARG A 43 24.63 6.25 3.87
CA ARG A 43 25.50 5.47 4.78
C ARG A 43 24.97 4.05 4.92
N SER A 44 25.87 3.08 4.98
CA SER A 44 25.60 1.67 5.20
C SER A 44 24.75 1.46 6.46
N PHE A 45 23.86 0.48 6.40
CA PHE A 45 23.10 0.00 7.55
C PHE A 45 24.02 -0.20 8.75
N ALA A 46 23.72 0.46 9.88
CA ALA A 46 24.45 0.23 11.12
C ALA A 46 24.29 -1.25 11.50
N GLN A 47 25.38 -1.93 11.77
CA GLN A 47 25.33 -3.29 12.30
C GLN A 47 24.53 -3.26 13.62
N PRO A 48 23.68 -4.26 13.88
CA PRO A 48 23.03 -4.37 15.17
C PRO A 48 24.12 -4.41 16.24
N ALA A 49 23.94 -3.64 17.31
CA ALA A 49 24.85 -3.65 18.44
C ALA A 49 25.00 -5.09 18.95
N GLN A 50 26.22 -5.59 19.00
CA GLN A 50 26.51 -6.89 19.59
C GLN A 50 26.01 -6.83 21.05
N GLY A 51 24.97 -7.61 21.34
CA GLY A 51 24.27 -7.59 22.62
C GLY A 51 25.24 -7.87 23.76
N THR A 52 25.29 -6.95 24.72
CA THR A 52 25.79 -7.23 26.04
C THR A 52 24.91 -8.31 26.66
N ASP A 53 25.55 -9.38 27.06
CA ASP A 53 24.99 -10.57 27.74
C ASP A 53 24.21 -10.13 28.99
N THR A 54 22.92 -9.87 28.83
CA THR A 54 21.99 -9.78 29.93
C THR A 54 21.16 -11.07 29.90
N THR A 55 21.31 -11.91 30.92
CA THR A 55 20.50 -13.10 31.19
C THR A 55 19.04 -12.72 31.47
N ALA A 56 18.35 -12.17 30.47
CA ALA A 56 16.91 -12.10 30.44
C ALA A 56 16.39 -13.52 30.17
N ALA A 57 15.53 -14.04 31.04
CA ALA A 57 14.89 -15.33 30.85
C ALA A 57 14.28 -15.38 29.44
N SER A 58 14.77 -16.30 28.61
CA SER A 58 14.27 -16.44 27.23
C SER A 58 12.80 -16.83 27.26
N VAL A 59 11.97 -16.12 26.51
CA VAL A 59 10.55 -16.45 26.35
C VAL A 59 10.43 -17.86 25.77
N PRO A 60 9.57 -18.75 26.31
CA PRO A 60 9.39 -20.08 25.78
C PRO A 60 8.95 -20.04 24.31
N LEU A 61 9.68 -20.73 23.42
CA LEU A 61 9.35 -20.86 22.02
C LEU A 61 8.03 -21.62 21.85
N ARG A 62 7.13 -21.10 21.00
CA ARG A 62 5.86 -21.76 20.67
C ARG A 62 6.09 -23.09 19.98
N SER A 63 7.09 -23.18 19.10
CA SER A 63 7.51 -24.40 18.40
C SER A 63 7.96 -25.53 19.31
N ALA A 64 8.38 -25.23 20.55
CA ALA A 64 8.72 -26.26 21.56
C ALA A 64 7.53 -27.17 21.87
N GLN A 65 6.29 -26.70 21.69
CA GLN A 65 5.10 -27.52 21.84
C GLN A 65 4.99 -28.61 20.76
N TRP A 66 5.60 -28.46 19.63
CA TRP A 66 5.67 -29.44 18.53
C TRP A 66 6.94 -30.28 18.63
N PHE A 67 8.10 -29.65 18.69
CA PHE A 67 9.39 -30.35 18.55
C PHE A 67 10.05 -30.75 19.87
N GLY A 68 9.67 -30.13 21.00
CA GLY A 68 10.28 -30.34 22.29
C GLY A 68 9.69 -31.50 23.13
N THR A 69 8.59 -32.13 22.66
CA THR A 69 7.93 -33.19 23.43
C THR A 69 8.43 -34.58 23.06
N ALA A 70 8.58 -35.48 24.05
CA ALA A 70 9.02 -36.88 23.86
C ALA A 70 7.81 -37.84 23.81
N ASP A 71 6.73 -37.43 23.18
CA ASP A 71 5.50 -38.19 23.00
C ASP A 71 5.27 -38.61 21.54
N LYS A 72 4.15 -39.29 21.25
CA LYS A 72 3.73 -39.73 19.92
C LYS A 72 3.66 -38.54 18.93
N ASN A 73 3.12 -37.41 19.37
CA ASN A 73 2.97 -36.24 18.51
C ASN A 73 4.33 -35.60 18.17
N GLY A 74 5.19 -35.41 19.18
CA GLY A 74 6.54 -34.89 18.95
C GLY A 74 7.38 -35.80 18.06
N PHE A 75 7.24 -37.13 18.19
CA PHE A 75 7.85 -38.10 17.28
C PHE A 75 7.40 -37.84 15.84
N MET A 76 6.09 -37.72 15.62
CA MET A 76 5.52 -37.46 14.29
C MET A 76 6.07 -36.17 13.72
N TYR A 77 5.99 -35.07 14.44
CA TYR A 77 6.46 -33.76 13.95
C TYR A 77 7.94 -33.75 13.56
N ARG A 78 8.82 -34.29 14.40
CA ARG A 78 10.25 -34.39 14.11
C ARG A 78 10.55 -35.34 12.95
N SER A 79 9.80 -36.43 12.82
CA SER A 79 9.96 -37.38 11.71
C SER A 79 9.66 -36.71 10.36
N TRP A 80 8.62 -35.88 10.31
CA TRP A 80 8.26 -35.14 9.09
C TRP A 80 9.22 -33.99 8.74
N MET A 81 9.98 -33.49 9.69
CA MET A 81 11.10 -32.60 9.40
C MET A 81 12.27 -33.37 8.77
N LYS A 82 12.56 -34.55 9.34
CA LYS A 82 13.67 -35.42 8.85
C LYS A 82 13.44 -35.94 7.43
N ASN A 83 12.19 -36.19 7.02
CA ASN A 83 11.91 -36.65 5.66
C ASN A 83 12.26 -35.61 4.59
N GLN A 84 12.42 -34.36 4.96
CA GLN A 84 12.91 -33.28 4.10
C GLN A 84 14.44 -33.17 4.08
N GLY A 85 15.15 -34.10 4.75
CA GLY A 85 16.61 -34.06 4.87
C GLY A 85 17.12 -33.13 5.97
N ILE A 86 16.24 -32.66 6.89
CA ILE A 86 16.58 -31.70 7.94
C ILE A 86 16.97 -32.47 9.22
N PRO A 87 18.22 -32.36 9.70
CA PRO A 87 18.64 -33.01 10.93
C PRO A 87 18.12 -32.27 12.18
N ASP A 88 17.99 -33.00 13.30
CA ASP A 88 17.41 -32.47 14.54
C ASP A 88 18.05 -31.16 15.04
N HIS A 89 19.38 -31.05 14.94
CA HIS A 89 20.12 -29.90 15.46
C HIS A 89 19.86 -28.59 14.68
N GLU A 90 19.24 -28.67 13.50
CA GLU A 90 18.88 -27.47 12.73
C GLU A 90 17.60 -26.79 13.22
N PHE A 91 16.64 -27.53 13.77
CA PHE A 91 15.35 -26.97 14.15
C PHE A 91 15.02 -27.12 15.64
N GLN A 92 15.50 -28.18 16.32
CA GLN A 92 15.20 -28.39 17.76
C GLN A 92 15.86 -27.32 18.63
N GLY A 93 15.04 -26.67 19.46
CA GLY A 93 15.50 -25.66 20.41
C GLY A 93 15.87 -24.31 19.76
N LYS A 94 15.69 -24.16 18.47
CA LYS A 94 15.87 -22.89 17.75
C LYS A 94 14.54 -22.20 17.47
N PRO A 95 14.51 -20.86 17.38
CA PRO A 95 13.33 -20.15 16.88
C PRO A 95 13.00 -20.59 15.46
N ILE A 96 11.77 -21.02 15.23
CA ILE A 96 11.23 -21.34 13.91
C ILE A 96 10.64 -20.07 13.31
N ILE A 97 11.27 -19.59 12.25
CA ILE A 97 10.89 -18.34 11.60
C ILE A 97 10.12 -18.65 10.31
N GLY A 98 8.83 -18.33 10.31
CA GLY A 98 8.03 -18.38 9.11
C GLY A 98 8.42 -17.27 8.12
N ILE A 99 8.58 -17.61 6.85
CA ILE A 99 8.72 -16.64 5.77
C ILE A 99 7.43 -16.69 4.94
N CYS A 100 6.53 -15.77 5.26
CA CYS A 100 5.24 -15.62 4.60
C CYS A 100 5.45 -14.96 3.24
N ASN A 101 5.42 -15.73 2.16
CA ASN A 101 5.80 -15.28 0.83
C ASN A 101 4.59 -15.13 -0.11
N THR A 102 4.33 -13.91 -0.55
CA THR A 102 3.31 -13.59 -1.56
C THR A 102 3.87 -13.62 -3.00
N TRP A 103 4.92 -14.38 -3.25
CA TRP A 103 5.43 -14.55 -4.61
C TRP A 103 4.35 -15.12 -5.55
N SER A 104 4.25 -14.55 -6.75
CA SER A 104 3.40 -15.07 -7.82
C SER A 104 3.79 -14.45 -9.16
N GLU A 105 3.77 -15.25 -10.23
CA GLU A 105 3.89 -14.73 -11.60
C GLU A 105 2.61 -14.00 -12.04
N LEU A 106 1.46 -14.30 -11.41
CA LEU A 106 0.20 -13.58 -11.64
C LEU A 106 0.18 -12.19 -10.98
N THR A 107 1.13 -11.90 -10.09
CA THR A 107 1.26 -10.62 -9.40
C THR A 107 2.63 -10.01 -9.73
N PRO A 108 2.79 -9.25 -10.83
CA PRO A 108 4.08 -8.74 -11.28
C PRO A 108 4.86 -7.97 -10.21
N CYS A 109 4.15 -7.23 -9.33
CA CYS A 109 4.74 -6.51 -8.20
C CYS A 109 5.53 -7.40 -7.24
N ASN A 110 5.18 -8.71 -7.14
CA ASN A 110 5.76 -9.67 -6.20
C ASN A 110 6.62 -10.73 -6.89
N SER A 111 6.83 -10.64 -8.20
CA SER A 111 7.50 -11.68 -9.00
C SER A 111 8.97 -11.97 -8.59
N HIS A 112 9.61 -11.03 -7.90
CA HIS A 112 11.01 -11.17 -7.44
C HIS A 112 11.15 -11.72 -6.01
N PHE A 113 10.07 -12.06 -5.32
CA PHE A 113 10.10 -12.40 -3.88
C PHE A 113 10.78 -13.71 -3.54
N ARG A 114 10.90 -14.67 -4.47
CA ARG A 114 11.75 -15.85 -4.26
C ARG A 114 13.17 -15.44 -3.89
N LYS A 115 13.72 -14.45 -4.62
CA LYS A 115 15.07 -13.95 -4.35
C LYS A 115 15.17 -13.21 -3.02
N LEU A 116 14.13 -12.44 -2.63
CA LEU A 116 14.09 -11.81 -1.30
C LEU A 116 14.04 -12.86 -0.18
N ALA A 117 13.22 -13.91 -0.34
CA ALA A 117 13.10 -14.99 0.64
C ALA A 117 14.45 -15.66 0.91
N GLU A 118 15.27 -15.90 -0.12
CA GLU A 118 16.61 -16.47 0.05
C GLU A 118 17.53 -15.59 0.92
N HIS A 119 17.45 -14.25 0.77
CA HIS A 119 18.22 -13.34 1.62
C HIS A 119 17.72 -13.33 3.06
N VAL A 120 16.39 -13.41 3.28
CA VAL A 120 15.81 -13.55 4.62
C VAL A 120 16.27 -14.85 5.27
N LYS A 121 16.20 -16.00 4.56
CA LYS A 121 16.65 -17.31 5.08
C LYS A 121 18.11 -17.26 5.55
N ARG A 122 18.98 -16.64 4.75
CA ARG A 122 20.40 -16.45 5.12
C ARG A 122 20.55 -15.70 6.44
N GLY A 123 19.83 -14.58 6.60
CA GLY A 123 19.86 -13.80 7.83
C GLY A 123 19.32 -14.57 9.04
N VAL A 124 18.23 -15.34 8.87
CA VAL A 124 17.68 -16.21 9.91
C VAL A 124 18.67 -17.26 10.37
N LEU A 125 19.34 -17.94 9.41
CA LEU A 125 20.34 -18.97 9.72
C LEU A 125 21.57 -18.37 10.42
N GLU A 126 22.06 -17.22 9.96
CA GLU A 126 23.19 -16.52 10.59
C GLU A 126 22.90 -16.13 12.03
N ALA A 127 21.66 -15.72 12.35
CA ALA A 127 21.22 -15.38 13.71
C ALA A 127 20.88 -16.61 14.56
N GLY A 128 21.03 -17.84 14.03
CA GLY A 128 20.79 -19.10 14.74
C GLY A 128 19.29 -19.43 14.91
N GLY A 129 18.44 -18.97 14.00
CA GLY A 129 17.06 -19.42 13.82
C GLY A 129 16.97 -20.52 12.74
N PHE A 130 15.76 -21.05 12.55
CA PHE A 130 15.45 -21.98 11.47
C PHE A 130 14.34 -21.42 10.59
N PRO A 131 14.61 -21.12 9.29
CA PRO A 131 13.63 -20.51 8.39
C PRO A 131 12.74 -21.58 7.73
N VAL A 132 11.42 -21.30 7.71
CA VAL A 132 10.42 -22.11 7.01
C VAL A 132 9.63 -21.20 6.09
N GLU A 133 9.82 -21.32 4.78
CA GLU A 133 9.07 -20.54 3.80
C GLU A 133 7.73 -21.20 3.50
N PHE A 134 6.67 -20.42 3.44
CA PHE A 134 5.34 -20.87 3.05
C PHE A 134 4.66 -19.86 2.13
N PRO A 135 3.93 -20.33 1.10
CA PRO A 135 3.18 -19.45 0.22
C PRO A 135 1.87 -19.01 0.88
N VAL A 136 1.43 -17.81 0.51
CA VAL A 136 0.08 -17.32 0.81
C VAL A 136 -0.49 -16.64 -0.43
N PHE A 137 -1.79 -16.42 -0.46
CA PHE A 137 -2.48 -15.82 -1.59
C PHE A 137 -1.87 -14.46 -1.96
N SER A 138 -1.50 -14.28 -3.25
CA SER A 138 -0.88 -13.06 -3.77
C SER A 138 -1.92 -12.17 -4.47
N ASN A 139 -2.18 -10.99 -3.90
CA ASN A 139 -3.18 -10.04 -4.38
C ASN A 139 -2.56 -9.00 -5.32
N GLY A 140 -2.69 -9.17 -6.63
CA GLY A 140 -2.15 -8.24 -7.62
C GLY A 140 -3.22 -7.33 -8.22
N GLU A 141 -3.23 -6.03 -7.93
CA GLU A 141 -4.25 -5.10 -8.43
C GLU A 141 -4.26 -4.98 -9.97
N SER A 142 -3.10 -5.13 -10.62
CA SER A 142 -3.00 -5.02 -12.08
C SER A 142 -3.83 -6.07 -12.83
N ASN A 143 -3.79 -7.32 -12.38
CA ASN A 143 -4.34 -8.46 -13.14
C ASN A 143 -5.55 -9.12 -12.49
N LEU A 144 -5.69 -9.04 -11.16
CA LEU A 144 -6.75 -9.72 -10.42
C LEU A 144 -8.09 -8.99 -10.58
N ARG A 145 -9.17 -9.75 -10.87
CA ARG A 145 -10.53 -9.23 -11.01
C ARG A 145 -11.50 -9.91 -10.01
N PRO A 146 -12.50 -9.20 -9.53
CA PRO A 146 -12.89 -7.81 -9.88
C PRO A 146 -11.87 -6.75 -9.42
N THR A 147 -11.19 -6.94 -8.30
CA THR A 147 -10.13 -6.09 -7.71
C THR A 147 -9.39 -6.87 -6.63
N ALA A 148 -8.13 -6.58 -6.38
CA ALA A 148 -7.36 -7.24 -5.31
C ALA A 148 -7.95 -6.98 -3.91
N MET A 149 -8.72 -5.93 -3.71
CA MET A 149 -9.41 -5.67 -2.45
C MET A 149 -10.47 -6.74 -2.13
N PHE A 150 -11.10 -7.35 -3.12
CA PHE A 150 -12.05 -8.44 -2.93
C PHE A 150 -11.43 -9.62 -2.18
N THR A 151 -10.17 -9.93 -2.47
CA THR A 151 -9.47 -11.07 -1.87
C THR A 151 -8.52 -10.67 -0.72
N ARG A 152 -8.49 -9.39 -0.30
CA ARG A 152 -7.63 -8.94 0.82
C ARG A 152 -7.93 -9.69 2.12
N ASN A 153 -9.22 -9.82 2.46
CA ASN A 153 -9.63 -10.49 3.69
C ASN A 153 -9.38 -12.01 3.61
N LEU A 154 -9.62 -12.63 2.44
CA LEU A 154 -9.26 -14.04 2.20
C LEU A 154 -7.76 -14.28 2.41
N ALA A 155 -6.91 -13.45 1.82
CA ALA A 155 -5.46 -13.54 2.01
C ALA A 155 -5.05 -13.36 3.48
N SER A 156 -5.72 -12.48 4.23
CA SER A 156 -5.46 -12.31 5.65
C SER A 156 -5.85 -13.52 6.49
N MET A 157 -6.91 -14.23 6.12
CA MET A 157 -7.31 -15.51 6.75
C MET A 157 -6.29 -16.60 6.47
N ASP A 158 -5.81 -16.71 5.23
CA ASP A 158 -4.76 -17.65 4.82
C ASP A 158 -3.48 -17.45 5.64
N VAL A 159 -3.03 -16.20 5.80
CA VAL A 159 -1.88 -15.84 6.65
C VAL A 159 -2.12 -16.22 8.12
N GLU A 160 -3.28 -15.88 8.66
CA GLU A 160 -3.64 -16.17 10.04
C GLU A 160 -3.59 -17.67 10.32
N GLU A 161 -4.27 -18.47 9.51
CA GLU A 161 -4.35 -19.93 9.74
C GLU A 161 -3.01 -20.62 9.45
N ALA A 162 -2.23 -20.14 8.48
CA ALA A 162 -0.87 -20.63 8.24
C ALA A 162 0.04 -20.40 9.46
N ILE A 163 -0.03 -19.24 10.12
CA ILE A 163 0.75 -18.94 11.32
C ILE A 163 0.23 -19.74 12.52
N ARG A 164 -1.08 -19.76 12.74
CA ARG A 164 -1.69 -20.42 13.92
C ARG A 164 -1.51 -21.92 13.90
N GLY A 165 -1.75 -22.55 12.76
CA GLY A 165 -1.74 -24.03 12.62
C GLY A 165 -0.35 -24.65 12.59
N ASN A 166 0.73 -23.89 12.43
CA ASN A 166 2.08 -24.38 12.25
C ASN A 166 3.04 -23.98 13.39
N PRO A 167 4.17 -24.68 13.57
CA PRO A 167 5.14 -24.43 14.65
C PRO A 167 6.00 -23.17 14.41
N ILE A 168 5.37 -22.04 14.18
CA ILE A 168 6.03 -20.76 13.86
C ILE A 168 6.13 -19.90 15.12
N ASP A 169 7.34 -19.51 15.51
CA ASP A 169 7.60 -18.64 16.67
C ASP A 169 7.51 -17.15 16.30
N ALA A 170 7.94 -16.80 15.09
CA ALA A 170 7.90 -15.45 14.57
C ALA A 170 7.84 -15.48 13.03
N VAL A 171 7.45 -14.37 12.39
CA VAL A 171 7.22 -14.36 10.94
C VAL A 171 7.84 -13.14 10.25
N VAL A 172 8.46 -13.38 9.09
CA VAL A 172 8.82 -12.33 8.13
C VAL A 172 7.73 -12.28 7.06
N LEU A 173 7.14 -11.12 6.87
CA LEU A 173 6.05 -10.86 5.93
C LEU A 173 6.63 -10.25 4.65
N LEU A 174 6.70 -11.00 3.54
CA LEU A 174 7.12 -10.48 2.24
C LEU A 174 5.91 -9.94 1.48
N ALA A 175 5.80 -8.62 1.42
CA ALA A 175 4.65 -7.92 0.84
C ALA A 175 5.08 -6.83 -0.14
N GLY A 176 4.32 -6.62 -1.22
CA GLY A 176 4.65 -5.62 -2.24
C GLY A 176 3.43 -4.88 -2.77
N CYS A 177 2.55 -5.55 -3.49
CA CYS A 177 1.38 -4.92 -4.08
C CYS A 177 0.44 -4.34 -3.01
N ASP A 178 -0.37 -3.36 -3.39
CA ASP A 178 -1.19 -2.53 -2.48
C ASP A 178 -2.00 -3.31 -1.45
N LYS A 179 -2.52 -4.48 -1.78
CA LYS A 179 -3.39 -5.26 -0.89
C LYS A 179 -2.66 -6.39 -0.16
N THR A 180 -1.43 -6.76 -0.61
CA THR A 180 -0.64 -7.75 0.11
C THR A 180 -0.11 -7.19 1.43
N THR A 181 0.37 -5.95 1.46
CA THR A 181 0.85 -5.32 2.71
C THR A 181 -0.21 -5.31 3.82
N PRO A 182 -1.42 -4.76 3.63
CA PRO A 182 -2.43 -4.81 4.67
C PRO A 182 -2.92 -6.23 4.97
N ALA A 183 -3.06 -7.12 3.98
CA ALA A 183 -3.52 -8.49 4.21
C ALA A 183 -2.58 -9.27 5.14
N LEU A 184 -1.27 -9.18 4.92
CA LEU A 184 -0.28 -9.87 5.75
C LEU A 184 -0.23 -9.29 7.16
N LEU A 185 -0.27 -7.96 7.31
CA LEU A 185 -0.32 -7.32 8.63
C LEU A 185 -1.60 -7.66 9.38
N MET A 186 -2.76 -7.70 8.72
CA MET A 186 -4.04 -8.12 9.32
C MET A 186 -3.97 -9.55 9.84
N GLY A 187 -3.48 -10.50 9.04
CA GLY A 187 -3.36 -11.91 9.43
C GLY A 187 -2.37 -12.10 10.59
N ALA A 188 -1.20 -11.48 10.53
CA ALA A 188 -0.21 -11.54 11.59
C ALA A 188 -0.69 -10.85 12.89
N ALA A 189 -1.41 -9.71 12.78
CA ALA A 189 -2.00 -9.01 13.91
C ALA A 189 -3.04 -9.86 14.65
N SER A 190 -3.86 -10.64 13.91
CA SER A 190 -4.80 -11.59 14.51
C SER A 190 -4.12 -12.66 15.37
N CYS A 191 -2.88 -13.03 15.04
CA CYS A 191 -2.10 -14.04 15.76
C CYS A 191 -1.29 -13.47 16.92
N ASP A 192 -0.93 -12.20 16.85
CA ASP A 192 -0.07 -11.48 17.81
C ASP A 192 1.25 -12.21 18.08
N VAL A 193 1.91 -12.69 17.04
CA VAL A 193 3.28 -13.23 17.12
C VAL A 193 4.29 -12.13 16.76
N PRO A 194 5.58 -12.27 17.15
CA PRO A 194 6.63 -11.40 16.62
C PRO A 194 6.62 -11.42 15.11
N ALA A 195 6.56 -10.23 14.48
CA ALA A 195 6.53 -10.12 13.03
C ALA A 195 7.30 -8.89 12.53
N ILE A 196 7.99 -9.04 11.41
CA ILE A 196 8.66 -7.96 10.69
C ILE A 196 8.25 -8.00 9.22
N LEU A 197 8.00 -6.84 8.63
CA LEU A 197 7.61 -6.74 7.23
C LEU A 197 8.80 -6.31 6.37
N VAL A 198 8.96 -6.98 5.22
CA VAL A 198 9.90 -6.61 4.16
C VAL A 198 9.11 -6.28 2.91
N SER A 199 9.15 -5.01 2.49
CA SER A 199 8.50 -4.56 1.26
C SER A 199 9.30 -5.01 0.03
N GLY A 200 8.61 -5.29 -1.08
CA GLY A 200 9.26 -5.60 -2.35
C GLY A 200 10.05 -4.44 -2.95
N GLY A 201 9.66 -3.22 -2.63
CA GLY A 201 10.23 -1.98 -3.17
C GLY A 201 9.61 -1.54 -4.49
N PRO A 202 9.67 -0.24 -4.82
CA PRO A 202 9.17 0.31 -6.06
C PRO A 202 10.04 -0.13 -7.26
N MET A 203 9.41 -0.21 -8.44
CA MET A 203 10.16 -0.33 -9.69
C MET A 203 10.96 0.95 -9.98
N LEU A 204 11.95 0.86 -10.85
CA LEU A 204 12.67 2.03 -11.38
C LEU A 204 11.73 2.95 -12.15
N ASN A 205 12.12 4.23 -12.28
CA ASN A 205 11.35 5.19 -13.07
C ASN A 205 11.13 4.69 -14.50
N GLY A 206 9.92 4.79 -15.02
CA GLY A 206 9.66 4.63 -16.44
C GLY A 206 10.39 5.71 -17.25
N LYS A 207 10.67 5.45 -18.53
CA LYS A 207 11.34 6.41 -19.43
C LYS A 207 10.57 6.51 -20.74
N HIS A 208 9.83 7.58 -20.94
CA HIS A 208 9.09 7.82 -22.18
C HIS A 208 9.58 9.07 -22.86
N ARG A 209 10.04 8.97 -24.11
CA ARG A 209 10.54 10.09 -24.93
C ARG A 209 11.53 11.00 -24.17
N GLY A 210 12.46 10.37 -23.42
CA GLY A 210 13.51 11.07 -22.68
C GLY A 210 13.08 11.69 -21.34
N ARG A 211 11.83 11.47 -20.90
CA ARG A 211 11.32 11.96 -19.60
C ARG A 211 11.02 10.81 -18.67
N ASP A 212 11.13 11.08 -17.37
CA ASP A 212 10.70 10.17 -16.33
C ASP A 212 9.17 10.13 -16.27
N VAL A 213 8.62 8.92 -16.16
CA VAL A 213 7.18 8.70 -16.14
C VAL A 213 6.81 7.71 -15.05
N GLY A 214 5.71 8.01 -14.37
CA GLY A 214 5.19 7.21 -13.26
C GLY A 214 4.27 6.10 -13.73
N SER A 215 4.37 4.95 -13.07
CA SER A 215 3.42 3.86 -13.23
C SER A 215 2.01 4.31 -12.82
N GLY A 216 1.05 4.12 -13.70
CA GLY A 216 -0.33 4.58 -13.52
C GLY A 216 -0.55 6.03 -13.94
N THR A 217 0.24 6.99 -13.49
CA THR A 217 0.05 8.41 -13.89
C THR A 217 0.17 8.59 -15.40
N LEU A 218 1.13 7.94 -16.04
CA LEU A 218 1.28 8.00 -17.51
C LEU A 218 0.04 7.48 -18.24
N VAL A 219 -0.48 6.33 -17.84
CA VAL A 219 -1.64 5.73 -18.53
C VAL A 219 -2.90 6.59 -18.38
N TRP A 220 -3.10 7.22 -17.22
CA TRP A 220 -4.21 8.16 -17.03
C TRP A 220 -4.10 9.36 -17.96
N GLN A 221 -2.93 10.02 -17.98
CA GLN A 221 -2.67 11.18 -18.84
C GLN A 221 -2.84 10.86 -20.33
N LEU A 222 -2.22 9.80 -20.81
CA LEU A 222 -2.31 9.41 -22.22
C LEU A 222 -3.72 8.98 -22.62
N SER A 223 -4.45 8.28 -21.72
CA SER A 223 -5.86 7.90 -21.95
C SER A 223 -6.76 9.13 -22.11
N GLU A 224 -6.56 10.17 -21.28
CA GLU A 224 -7.29 11.45 -21.43
C GLU A 224 -6.94 12.16 -22.73
N GLN A 225 -5.66 12.16 -23.13
CA GLN A 225 -5.22 12.75 -24.39
C GLN A 225 -5.81 12.05 -25.63
N VAL A 226 -5.93 10.71 -25.60
CA VAL A 226 -6.64 9.96 -26.64
C VAL A 226 -8.11 10.36 -26.70
N LYS A 227 -8.79 10.44 -25.55
CA LYS A 227 -10.21 10.87 -25.47
C LYS A 227 -10.42 12.31 -25.94
N ALA A 228 -9.45 13.20 -25.68
CA ALA A 228 -9.44 14.57 -26.17
C ALA A 228 -9.05 14.69 -27.65
N GLY A 229 -8.62 13.60 -28.30
CA GLY A 229 -8.16 13.59 -29.68
C GLY A 229 -6.82 14.28 -29.91
N THR A 230 -6.02 14.52 -28.87
CA THR A 230 -4.71 15.21 -28.96
C THR A 230 -3.56 14.29 -29.29
N ILE A 231 -3.70 12.97 -29.07
CA ILE A 231 -2.76 11.93 -29.51
C ILE A 231 -3.51 10.76 -30.15
N THR A 232 -2.80 9.94 -30.92
CA THR A 232 -3.35 8.74 -31.54
C THR A 232 -3.34 7.55 -30.59
N LEU A 233 -4.18 6.53 -30.87
CA LEU A 233 -4.13 5.26 -30.18
C LEU A 233 -2.75 4.58 -30.32
N HIS A 234 -2.07 4.75 -31.45
CA HIS A 234 -0.72 4.24 -31.67
C HIS A 234 0.29 4.87 -30.71
N ASP A 235 0.24 6.20 -30.51
CA ASP A 235 1.10 6.88 -29.53
C ASP A 235 0.87 6.36 -28.11
N PHE A 236 -0.40 6.12 -27.74
CA PHE A 236 -0.77 5.54 -26.45
C PHE A 236 -0.15 4.16 -26.24
N LEU A 237 -0.35 3.24 -27.20
CA LEU A 237 0.16 1.87 -27.11
C LEU A 237 1.69 1.82 -27.14
N SER A 238 2.36 2.74 -27.84
CA SER A 238 3.82 2.80 -27.90
C SER A 238 4.49 3.09 -26.55
N ALA A 239 3.74 3.62 -25.57
CA ALA A 239 4.26 3.96 -24.23
C ALA A 239 4.21 2.79 -23.23
N GLU A 240 3.58 1.66 -23.56
CA GLU A 240 3.37 0.55 -22.61
C GLU A 240 4.68 -0.01 -22.04
N GLY A 241 5.66 -0.29 -22.90
CA GLY A 241 6.96 -0.80 -22.47
C GLY A 241 7.82 0.20 -21.71
N ASP A 242 7.57 1.49 -21.91
CA ASP A 242 8.35 2.57 -21.30
C ASP A 242 7.96 2.81 -19.83
N MET A 243 6.72 2.53 -19.46
CA MET A 243 6.19 2.78 -18.13
C MET A 243 6.73 1.80 -17.08
N SER A 244 6.90 0.53 -17.43
CA SER A 244 7.24 -0.56 -16.50
C SER A 244 8.59 -1.17 -16.83
N ARG A 245 9.68 -0.57 -16.33
CA ARG A 245 11.07 -0.87 -16.73
C ARG A 245 11.75 -1.95 -15.89
N SER A 246 11.24 -2.27 -14.71
CA SER A 246 11.81 -3.29 -13.82
C SER A 246 10.72 -4.00 -13.02
N VAL A 247 11.09 -5.07 -12.33
CA VAL A 247 10.25 -5.64 -11.26
C VAL A 247 10.06 -4.62 -10.13
N GLY A 248 9.06 -4.83 -9.31
CA GLY A 248 8.74 -3.97 -8.17
C GLY A 248 7.29 -3.48 -8.18
N THR A 249 6.92 -2.73 -7.16
CA THR A 249 5.60 -2.09 -7.04
C THR A 249 5.54 -0.82 -7.88
N CYS A 250 4.36 -0.18 -7.93
CA CYS A 250 4.25 1.15 -8.53
C CYS A 250 5.30 2.11 -7.96
N ASN A 251 5.84 2.98 -8.83
CA ASN A 251 6.91 3.92 -8.51
C ASN A 251 6.42 5.35 -8.20
N THR A 252 5.11 5.54 -8.08
CA THR A 252 4.48 6.78 -7.59
C THR A 252 4.11 6.63 -6.11
N MET A 253 3.71 7.72 -5.42
CA MET A 253 3.12 7.65 -4.08
C MET A 253 1.65 7.18 -4.18
N GLY A 254 1.47 6.01 -4.83
CA GLY A 254 0.23 5.26 -4.88
C GLY A 254 0.02 4.43 -3.61
N THR A 255 -0.96 3.50 -3.63
CA THR A 255 -1.32 2.71 -2.44
C THR A 255 -0.20 1.77 -2.00
N ALA A 256 0.54 1.13 -2.92
CA ALA A 256 1.65 0.24 -2.56
C ALA A 256 2.76 0.98 -1.81
N SER A 257 3.23 2.12 -2.34
CA SER A 257 4.26 2.95 -1.70
C SER A 257 3.75 3.56 -0.39
N THR A 258 2.50 4.04 -0.36
CA THR A 258 1.87 4.54 0.86
C THR A 258 1.86 3.46 1.95
N MET A 259 1.39 2.24 1.66
CA MET A 259 1.33 1.19 2.66
C MET A 259 2.72 0.70 3.11
N ALA A 260 3.72 0.76 2.26
CA ALA A 260 5.12 0.54 2.66
C ALA A 260 5.61 1.63 3.63
N CYS A 261 5.29 2.91 3.38
CA CYS A 261 5.56 4.02 4.30
C CYS A 261 4.78 3.88 5.61
N MET A 262 3.51 3.44 5.55
CA MET A 262 2.72 3.17 6.76
C MET A 262 3.33 2.06 7.62
N ALA A 263 3.77 0.94 7.01
CA ALA A 263 4.44 -0.14 7.74
C ALA A 263 5.73 0.34 8.42
N GLU A 264 6.51 1.22 7.78
CA GLU A 264 7.71 1.82 8.39
C GLU A 264 7.35 2.79 9.51
N ALA A 265 6.33 3.64 9.34
CA ALA A 265 5.85 4.57 10.36
C ALA A 265 5.21 3.85 11.58
N LEU A 266 4.57 2.70 11.36
CA LEU A 266 4.06 1.80 12.41
C LEU A 266 5.19 1.06 13.16
N GLY A 267 6.44 1.20 12.73
CA GLY A 267 7.58 0.55 13.37
C GLY A 267 7.71 -0.95 13.11
N VAL A 268 6.94 -1.55 12.20
CA VAL A 268 6.95 -3.00 11.93
C VAL A 268 7.97 -3.42 10.87
N THR A 269 8.88 -2.53 10.49
CA THR A 269 9.96 -2.77 9.52
C THR A 269 11.29 -2.26 10.04
N LEU A 270 12.38 -2.58 9.34
CA LEU A 270 13.62 -1.81 9.50
C LEU A 270 13.52 -0.45 8.77
N PRO A 271 14.25 0.60 9.22
CA PRO A 271 14.30 1.89 8.53
C PRO A 271 14.70 1.78 7.05
N HIS A 272 14.23 2.69 6.22
CA HIS A 272 14.38 2.75 4.76
C HIS A 272 13.63 1.66 3.97
N ASN A 273 12.89 0.78 4.64
CA ASN A 273 12.16 -0.30 3.97
C ASN A 273 11.22 0.19 2.87
N ALA A 274 10.55 1.32 3.06
CA ALA A 274 9.50 1.80 2.16
C ALA A 274 10.01 2.13 0.75
N ALA A 275 11.18 2.77 0.65
CA ALA A 275 11.57 3.47 -0.57
C ALA A 275 12.70 2.80 -1.38
N ILE A 276 13.50 1.89 -0.82
CA ILE A 276 14.58 1.22 -1.56
C ILE A 276 14.01 0.56 -2.83
N PRO A 277 14.51 0.87 -4.05
CA PRO A 277 14.03 0.23 -5.26
C PRO A 277 14.16 -1.29 -5.24
N ALA A 278 13.24 -1.99 -5.90
CA ALA A 278 13.15 -3.45 -5.90
C ALA A 278 14.42 -4.15 -6.43
N VAL A 279 15.13 -3.52 -7.36
CA VAL A 279 16.34 -4.06 -8.01
C VAL A 279 17.63 -3.57 -7.38
N ASP A 280 17.56 -2.68 -6.38
CA ASP A 280 18.74 -2.18 -5.68
C ASP A 280 19.30 -3.26 -4.73
N ALA A 281 20.62 -3.44 -4.70
CA ALA A 281 21.28 -4.43 -3.85
C ALA A 281 20.97 -4.22 -2.34
N ARG A 282 20.75 -2.99 -1.92
CA ARG A 282 20.37 -2.64 -0.53
C ARG A 282 19.02 -3.23 -0.12
N ARG A 283 18.12 -3.53 -1.05
CA ARG A 283 16.88 -4.27 -0.81
C ARG A 283 17.17 -5.68 -0.29
N TYR A 284 18.16 -6.35 -0.86
CA TYR A 284 18.59 -7.68 -0.41
C TYR A 284 19.32 -7.64 0.94
N VAL A 285 20.11 -6.59 1.17
CA VAL A 285 20.74 -6.36 2.49
C VAL A 285 19.67 -6.17 3.56
N LEU A 286 18.66 -5.34 3.32
CA LEU A 286 17.53 -5.13 4.25
C LEU A 286 16.78 -6.44 4.53
N ALA A 287 16.53 -7.26 3.50
CA ALA A 287 15.89 -8.56 3.68
C ALA A 287 16.72 -9.49 4.57
N HIS A 288 18.04 -9.54 4.37
CA HIS A 288 18.96 -10.30 5.21
C HIS A 288 18.94 -9.82 6.67
N MET A 289 19.09 -8.49 6.88
CA MET A 289 19.06 -7.89 8.22
C MET A 289 17.72 -8.10 8.93
N SER A 290 16.60 -8.08 8.19
CA SER A 290 15.28 -8.39 8.72
C SER A 290 15.19 -9.86 9.16
N GLY A 291 15.83 -10.78 8.41
CA GLY A 291 15.98 -12.18 8.79
C GLY A 291 16.78 -12.37 10.07
N MET A 292 17.84 -11.62 10.30
CA MET A 292 18.58 -11.63 11.55
C MET A 292 17.72 -11.08 12.70
N ARG A 293 17.10 -9.92 12.49
CA ARG A 293 16.34 -9.23 13.56
C ARG A 293 15.12 -10.00 14.03
N ILE A 294 14.40 -10.70 13.16
CA ILE A 294 13.22 -11.47 13.57
C ILE A 294 13.56 -12.62 14.52
N VAL A 295 14.76 -13.21 14.42
CA VAL A 295 15.23 -14.24 15.36
C VAL A 295 15.41 -13.65 16.77
N GLU A 296 15.95 -12.45 16.87
CA GLU A 296 16.07 -11.73 18.14
C GLU A 296 14.70 -11.36 18.70
N MET A 297 13.77 -10.86 17.86
CA MET A 297 12.40 -10.55 18.26
C MET A 297 11.69 -11.79 18.82
N ALA A 298 11.88 -12.95 18.19
CA ALA A 298 11.34 -14.23 18.69
C ALA A 298 11.89 -14.57 20.09
N ARG A 299 13.19 -14.43 20.31
CA ARG A 299 13.82 -14.67 21.63
C ARG A 299 13.36 -13.67 22.70
N GLN A 300 13.12 -12.42 22.31
CA GLN A 300 12.61 -11.36 23.18
C GLN A 300 11.11 -11.47 23.42
N GLY A 301 10.38 -12.25 22.63
CA GLY A 301 8.91 -12.28 22.65
C GLY A 301 8.27 -10.95 22.25
N LEU A 302 8.92 -10.19 21.36
CA LEU A 302 8.47 -8.88 20.91
C LEU A 302 7.28 -9.03 19.94
N LYS A 303 6.08 -9.05 20.48
CA LYS A 303 4.83 -9.24 19.75
C LYS A 303 4.42 -8.03 18.94
N LEU A 304 3.55 -8.23 17.92
CA LEU A 304 2.99 -7.12 17.13
C LEU A 304 2.18 -6.13 17.97
N SER A 305 1.46 -6.58 19.00
CA SER A 305 0.71 -5.69 19.92
C SER A 305 1.61 -4.68 20.65
N THR A 306 2.91 -4.96 20.79
CA THR A 306 3.89 -4.03 21.36
C THR A 306 4.23 -2.90 20.37
N LEU A 307 4.15 -3.17 19.06
CA LEU A 307 4.50 -2.22 18.00
C LEU A 307 3.26 -1.52 17.44
N LEU A 308 2.19 -2.26 17.19
CA LEU A 308 0.93 -1.74 16.64
C LEU A 308 0.06 -1.14 17.75
N THR A 309 0.57 -0.09 18.40
CA THR A 309 -0.13 0.65 19.44
C THR A 309 -0.94 1.80 18.85
N ARG A 310 -1.83 2.39 19.65
CA ARG A 310 -2.58 3.60 19.24
C ARG A 310 -1.64 4.72 18.79
N GLU A 311 -0.54 4.89 19.49
CA GLU A 311 0.49 5.89 19.22
C GLU A 311 1.15 5.67 17.85
N ALA A 312 1.44 4.42 17.52
CA ALA A 312 2.01 4.08 16.20
C ALA A 312 1.03 4.39 15.06
N PHE A 313 -0.27 4.13 15.24
CA PHE A 313 -1.28 4.51 14.25
C PHE A 313 -1.44 6.02 14.11
N GLU A 314 -1.35 6.79 15.20
CA GLU A 314 -1.37 8.26 15.14
C GLU A 314 -0.16 8.82 14.37
N ASN A 315 1.03 8.26 14.60
CA ASN A 315 2.23 8.58 13.80
C ASN A 315 2.01 8.25 12.30
N ALA A 316 1.44 7.09 11.99
CA ALA A 316 1.17 6.68 10.61
C ALA A 316 0.17 7.62 9.90
N ILE A 317 -0.89 8.07 10.59
CA ILE A 317 -1.84 9.06 10.05
C ILE A 317 -1.13 10.38 9.73
N ARG A 318 -0.27 10.86 10.61
CA ARG A 318 0.55 12.08 10.40
C ARG A 318 1.44 11.93 9.18
N VAL A 319 2.13 10.78 9.08
CA VAL A 319 2.99 10.46 7.94
C VAL A 319 2.19 10.39 6.65
N ASN A 320 0.99 9.78 6.66
CA ASN A 320 0.13 9.73 5.47
C ASN A 320 -0.17 11.11 4.90
N ALA A 321 -0.43 12.10 5.77
CA ALA A 321 -0.62 13.50 5.37
C ALA A 321 0.66 14.11 4.80
N ALA A 322 1.80 13.92 5.47
CA ALA A 322 3.09 14.50 5.06
C ALA A 322 3.61 13.98 3.72
N ILE A 323 3.34 12.72 3.38
CA ILE A 323 3.76 12.13 2.10
C ILE A 323 2.72 12.33 0.98
N GLY A 324 1.58 12.98 1.24
CA GLY A 324 0.47 13.03 0.29
C GLY A 324 -0.02 11.63 -0.08
N GLY A 325 -0.19 10.75 0.91
CA GLY A 325 -0.47 9.33 0.72
C GLY A 325 -1.87 9.03 0.16
N SER A 326 -2.09 7.76 -0.17
CA SER A 326 -3.35 7.27 -0.75
C SER A 326 -4.51 7.33 0.26
N THR A 327 -5.73 7.63 -0.23
CA THR A 327 -6.98 7.49 0.53
C THR A 327 -7.24 6.08 1.03
N ASN A 328 -6.75 5.07 0.29
CA ASN A 328 -6.87 3.65 0.67
C ASN A 328 -6.21 3.34 2.03
N ALA A 329 -5.22 4.13 2.46
CA ALA A 329 -4.58 3.96 3.77
C ALA A 329 -5.60 4.04 4.92
N ALA A 330 -6.63 4.88 4.81
CA ALA A 330 -7.68 4.99 5.83
C ALA A 330 -8.37 3.65 6.06
N ILE A 331 -8.78 2.97 4.98
CA ILE A 331 -9.42 1.64 5.06
C ILE A 331 -8.45 0.60 5.62
N HIS A 332 -7.20 0.61 5.17
CA HIS A 332 -6.24 -0.44 5.53
C HIS A 332 -5.73 -0.32 6.95
N LEU A 333 -5.40 0.91 7.41
CA LEU A 333 -4.99 1.13 8.80
C LEU A 333 -6.12 0.82 9.78
N LYS A 334 -7.37 1.19 9.44
CA LYS A 334 -8.55 0.84 10.25
C LYS A 334 -8.71 -0.69 10.39
N ALA A 335 -8.54 -1.44 9.29
CA ALA A 335 -8.62 -2.90 9.32
C ALA A 335 -7.49 -3.53 10.15
N ILE A 336 -6.24 -3.08 10.00
CA ILE A 336 -5.10 -3.58 10.78
C ILE A 336 -5.30 -3.28 12.27
N ALA A 337 -5.71 -2.04 12.61
CA ALA A 337 -6.00 -1.63 13.98
C ALA A 337 -7.12 -2.50 14.60
N GLY A 338 -8.18 -2.77 13.85
CA GLY A 338 -9.28 -3.63 14.28
C GLY A 338 -8.83 -5.05 14.61
N ARG A 339 -7.90 -5.62 13.80
CA ARG A 339 -7.36 -6.98 14.02
C ARG A 339 -6.49 -7.10 15.27
N ILE A 340 -5.80 -6.04 15.67
CA ILE A 340 -5.00 -6.02 16.91
C ILE A 340 -5.79 -5.48 18.12
N GLY A 341 -7.05 -5.03 17.91
CA GLY A 341 -7.90 -4.51 18.96
C GLY A 341 -7.62 -3.05 19.35
N VAL A 342 -6.95 -2.28 18.48
CA VAL A 342 -6.71 -0.85 18.70
C VAL A 342 -7.89 -0.04 18.13
N PRO A 343 -8.57 0.78 18.95
CA PRO A 343 -9.64 1.64 18.47
C PRO A 343 -9.06 2.74 17.58
N LEU A 344 -9.62 2.89 16.38
CA LEU A 344 -9.23 3.90 15.41
C LEU A 344 -10.49 4.38 14.68
N GLU A 345 -10.80 5.67 14.77
CA GLU A 345 -12.00 6.24 14.16
C GLU A 345 -11.67 7.04 12.90
N LEU A 346 -12.62 7.18 11.99
CA LEU A 346 -12.41 7.94 10.76
C LEU A 346 -12.03 9.39 11.04
N GLU A 347 -12.58 9.99 12.11
CA GLU A 347 -12.27 11.34 12.59
C GLU A 347 -10.79 11.56 12.95
N ASP A 348 -10.09 10.49 13.28
CA ASP A 348 -8.67 10.57 13.61
C ASP A 348 -7.83 11.10 12.43
N TRP A 349 -8.24 10.81 11.20
CA TRP A 349 -7.57 11.38 10.01
C TRP A 349 -7.69 12.89 9.94
N THR A 350 -8.85 13.47 10.28
CA THR A 350 -8.99 14.93 10.37
C THR A 350 -8.27 15.47 11.60
N ARG A 351 -8.47 14.86 12.77
CA ARG A 351 -7.91 15.36 14.03
C ARG A 351 -6.38 15.34 14.05
N ILE A 352 -5.78 14.27 13.57
CA ILE A 352 -4.32 14.06 13.60
C ILE A 352 -3.67 14.59 12.33
N GLY A 353 -4.29 14.37 11.16
CA GLY A 353 -3.74 14.77 9.86
C GLY A 353 -3.81 16.27 9.58
N ARG A 354 -4.82 16.98 10.14
CA ARG A 354 -4.99 18.42 9.91
C ARG A 354 -3.79 19.22 10.39
N GLY A 355 -3.41 20.24 9.61
CA GLY A 355 -2.24 21.07 9.89
C GLY A 355 -0.91 20.39 9.63
N THR A 356 -0.90 19.18 9.06
CA THR A 356 0.32 18.52 8.61
C THR A 356 0.62 18.94 7.18
N PRO A 357 1.76 19.58 6.90
CA PRO A 357 2.13 19.95 5.54
C PRO A 357 2.47 18.70 4.70
N THR A 358 2.09 18.70 3.43
CA THR A 358 2.62 17.72 2.46
C THR A 358 4.04 18.13 2.08
N LEU A 359 5.01 17.30 2.46
CA LEU A 359 6.44 17.57 2.29
C LEU A 359 7.06 16.85 1.10
N VAL A 360 6.38 15.87 0.54
CA VAL A 360 6.95 15.01 -0.51
C VAL A 360 6.36 15.37 -1.87
N ASP A 361 7.21 15.83 -2.78
CA ASP A 361 6.82 16.29 -4.12
C ASP A 361 6.80 15.12 -5.12
N LEU A 362 5.98 14.09 -4.81
CA LEU A 362 5.85 12.89 -5.64
C LEU A 362 4.51 12.82 -6.38
N GLN A 363 4.55 12.25 -7.59
CA GLN A 363 3.33 11.92 -8.32
C GLN A 363 2.42 10.98 -7.49
N PRO A 364 1.09 11.14 -7.54
CA PRO A 364 0.33 11.99 -8.46
C PRO A 364 0.16 13.46 -8.01
N SER A 365 0.51 13.81 -6.77
CA SER A 365 0.34 15.17 -6.23
C SER A 365 1.49 16.12 -6.59
N GLY A 366 2.63 15.60 -7.00
CA GLY A 366 3.85 16.33 -7.30
C GLY A 366 4.55 15.86 -8.57
N ARG A 367 5.87 16.06 -8.64
CA ARG A 367 6.68 15.93 -9.86
C ARG A 367 7.49 14.64 -9.96
N PHE A 368 8.10 14.23 -8.84
CA PHE A 368 9.10 13.17 -8.77
C PHE A 368 8.48 11.79 -8.56
N LEU A 369 9.31 10.75 -8.49
CA LEU A 369 8.93 9.36 -8.31
C LEU A 369 9.65 8.75 -7.10
N MET A 370 9.39 7.48 -6.80
CA MET A 370 9.92 6.81 -5.61
C MET A 370 11.44 6.61 -5.66
N GLU A 371 12.05 6.55 -6.84
CA GLU A 371 13.50 6.43 -6.99
C GLU A 371 14.19 7.70 -6.47
N GLU A 372 13.74 8.90 -6.90
CA GLU A 372 14.23 10.17 -6.37
C GLU A 372 13.94 10.31 -4.88
N PHE A 373 12.77 9.88 -4.42
CA PHE A 373 12.43 9.92 -3.00
C PHE A 373 13.42 9.13 -2.15
N TYR A 374 13.80 7.93 -2.60
CA TYR A 374 14.80 7.14 -1.89
C TYR A 374 16.15 7.87 -1.81
N TYR A 375 16.63 8.40 -2.93
CA TYR A 375 17.92 9.12 -2.97
C TYR A 375 17.87 10.48 -2.28
N ALA A 376 16.71 11.09 -2.13
CA ALA A 376 16.54 12.32 -1.35
C ALA A 376 16.59 12.11 0.16
N GLY A 377 16.52 10.86 0.65
CA GLY A 377 16.53 10.52 2.08
C GLY A 377 15.40 9.56 2.49
N GLY A 378 14.41 9.35 1.65
CA GLY A 378 13.28 8.45 1.89
C GLY A 378 12.41 8.85 3.07
N LEU A 379 11.66 7.90 3.61
CA LEU A 379 10.78 8.15 4.74
C LEU A 379 11.50 8.61 6.00
N PRO A 380 12.71 8.12 6.35
CA PRO A 380 13.46 8.66 7.49
C PRO A 380 13.73 10.16 7.40
N GLY A 381 14.00 10.69 6.20
CA GLY A 381 14.17 12.13 5.99
C GLY A 381 12.88 12.92 6.24
N VAL A 382 11.72 12.40 5.84
CA VAL A 382 10.41 13.02 6.13
C VAL A 382 10.12 12.99 7.62
N LEU A 383 10.32 11.86 8.28
CA LEU A 383 10.14 11.72 9.73
C LEU A 383 11.05 12.66 10.51
N ARG A 384 12.30 12.83 10.08
CA ARG A 384 13.19 13.81 10.67
C ARG A 384 12.64 15.24 10.56
N ARG A 385 12.18 15.66 9.38
CA ARG A 385 11.55 16.98 9.18
C ARG A 385 10.36 17.20 10.11
N LEU A 386 9.48 16.18 10.20
CA LEU A 386 8.32 16.23 11.09
C LEU A 386 8.73 16.32 12.56
N GLY A 387 9.75 15.55 12.99
CA GLY A 387 10.23 15.54 14.37
C GLY A 387 10.88 16.87 14.77
N GLU A 388 11.74 17.45 13.93
CA GLU A 388 12.35 18.77 14.13
C GLU A 388 11.29 19.88 14.27
N ALA A 389 10.15 19.72 13.59
CA ALA A 389 9.00 20.64 13.68
C ALA A 389 8.01 20.30 14.82
N ASN A 390 8.29 19.29 15.66
CA ASN A 390 7.40 18.77 16.69
C ASN A 390 6.03 18.31 16.14
N LEU A 391 6.02 17.77 14.94
CA LEU A 391 4.81 17.25 14.27
C LEU A 391 4.68 15.73 14.38
N ILE A 392 5.64 14.98 14.91
CA ILE A 392 5.46 13.56 15.25
C ILE A 392 4.77 13.49 16.61
N PRO A 393 3.55 12.93 16.68
CA PRO A 393 2.81 12.87 17.96
C PRO A 393 3.52 12.03 19.03
N HIS A 394 4.12 10.92 18.62
CA HIS A 394 4.70 9.93 19.53
C HIS A 394 6.10 9.51 19.06
N PRO A 395 7.15 10.34 19.29
CA PRO A 395 8.51 10.06 18.84
C PRO A 395 9.12 8.83 19.54
N ASP A 396 8.64 8.51 20.75
CA ASP A 396 9.13 7.38 21.56
C ASP A 396 8.45 6.04 21.23
N ALA A 397 7.57 6.01 20.20
CA ALA A 397 6.91 4.77 19.78
C ALA A 397 7.96 3.69 19.44
N PRO A 398 7.81 2.44 19.95
CA PRO A 398 8.78 1.38 19.75
C PRO A 398 8.77 0.88 18.30
N THR A 399 9.92 0.39 17.82
CA THR A 399 10.06 -0.17 16.47
C THR A 399 10.70 -1.56 16.50
N ALA A 400 10.55 -2.29 15.40
CA ALA A 400 11.02 -3.67 15.27
C ALA A 400 12.52 -3.84 15.54
N ASN A 401 13.36 -2.82 15.28
CA ASN A 401 14.79 -2.90 15.55
C ASN A 401 15.18 -2.67 17.02
N GLY A 402 14.20 -2.44 17.91
CA GLY A 402 14.41 -2.23 19.34
C GLY A 402 14.75 -0.79 19.74
N LYS A 403 14.71 0.15 18.82
CA LYS A 403 14.83 1.59 19.03
C LYS A 403 13.47 2.25 18.97
N THR A 404 13.36 3.48 19.49
CA THR A 404 12.21 4.34 19.25
C THR A 404 12.17 4.86 17.81
N LEU A 405 11.02 5.37 17.39
CA LEU A 405 10.88 5.99 16.07
C LEU A 405 11.88 7.13 15.89
N TRP A 406 12.02 8.01 16.90
CA TRP A 406 12.91 9.16 16.83
C TRP A 406 14.40 8.76 16.82
N GLU A 407 14.82 7.79 17.62
CA GLU A 407 16.19 7.26 17.60
C GLU A 407 16.60 6.69 16.22
N ASN A 408 15.63 6.25 15.41
CA ASN A 408 15.90 5.75 14.07
C ASN A 408 16.09 6.86 13.03
N VAL A 409 15.54 8.06 13.26
CA VAL A 409 15.43 9.08 12.21
C VAL A 409 16.02 10.43 12.57
N SER A 410 16.41 10.67 13.82
CA SER A 410 16.88 11.98 14.31
C SER A 410 18.11 12.52 13.58
N ASP A 411 18.96 11.67 13.02
CA ASP A 411 20.13 12.00 12.23
C ASP A 411 20.00 11.62 10.74
N ALA A 412 18.80 11.25 10.28
CA ALA A 412 18.56 10.82 8.91
C ALA A 412 18.92 11.95 7.92
N PRO A 413 19.76 11.69 6.91
CA PRO A 413 20.15 12.71 5.96
C PRO A 413 19.00 13.07 5.01
N ILE A 414 18.95 14.33 4.58
CA ILE A 414 18.10 14.81 3.49
C ILE A 414 19.03 15.40 2.45
N TYR A 415 19.04 14.77 1.27
CA TYR A 415 19.97 15.13 0.19
C TYR A 415 19.35 16.03 -0.87
N ASP A 416 18.02 16.05 -0.99
CA ASP A 416 17.29 16.84 -1.97
C ASP A 416 16.03 17.47 -1.35
N ALA A 417 16.09 18.79 -1.16
CA ALA A 417 15.01 19.59 -0.60
C ALA A 417 13.89 19.91 -1.64
N GLU A 418 14.09 19.59 -2.92
CA GLU A 418 13.02 19.67 -3.91
C GLU A 418 12.08 18.47 -3.84
N VAL A 419 12.62 17.30 -3.50
CA VAL A 419 11.85 16.06 -3.34
C VAL A 419 11.23 15.97 -1.94
N ILE A 420 12.06 16.21 -0.87
CA ILE A 420 11.61 16.26 0.53
C ILE A 420 11.69 17.71 0.99
N ARG A 421 10.59 18.43 0.85
CA ARG A 421 10.50 19.87 1.05
C ARG A 421 10.70 20.27 2.50
N GLU A 422 11.09 21.52 2.69
CA GLU A 422 11.14 22.17 4.00
C GLU A 422 9.73 22.44 4.54
N ILE A 423 9.59 22.46 5.85
CA ILE A 423 8.30 22.74 6.53
C ILE A 423 7.72 24.10 6.12
N GLU A 424 8.58 25.07 5.92
CA GLU A 424 8.23 26.45 5.55
C GLU A 424 7.83 26.59 4.07
N LYS A 425 8.17 25.60 3.25
CA LYS A 425 7.89 25.60 1.80
C LYS A 425 7.29 24.27 1.34
N PRO A 426 6.20 23.82 1.96
CA PRO A 426 5.59 22.53 1.64
C PRO A 426 4.97 22.55 0.23
N LEU A 427 4.64 21.35 -0.29
CA LEU A 427 3.83 21.23 -1.50
C LEU A 427 2.39 21.75 -1.24
N LEU A 428 1.86 21.42 -0.04
CA LEU A 428 0.56 21.89 0.45
C LEU A 428 0.66 22.12 1.95
N ALA A 429 0.15 23.24 2.44
CA ALA A 429 0.23 23.61 3.86
C ALA A 429 -0.57 22.69 4.78
N ASP A 430 -1.67 22.12 4.31
CA ASP A 430 -2.50 21.13 5.01
C ASP A 430 -2.78 19.96 4.08
N GLY A 431 -2.00 18.90 4.20
CA GLY A 431 -1.99 17.71 3.33
C GLY A 431 -2.84 16.56 3.85
N GLY A 432 -3.46 16.71 5.00
CA GLY A 432 -4.27 15.66 5.63
C GLY A 432 -5.44 15.21 4.75
N LEU A 433 -5.80 13.94 4.84
CA LEU A 433 -7.08 13.48 4.31
C LEU A 433 -8.21 14.22 5.03
N CYS A 434 -9.13 14.80 4.27
CA CYS A 434 -10.31 15.45 4.84
C CYS A 434 -11.44 14.44 4.94
N VAL A 435 -11.95 14.25 6.15
CA VAL A 435 -13.17 13.48 6.40
C VAL A 435 -14.37 14.40 6.22
N LEU A 436 -15.32 13.94 5.43
CA LEU A 436 -16.55 14.66 5.10
C LEU A 436 -17.74 14.00 5.80
N ARG A 437 -18.64 14.80 6.34
CA ARG A 437 -19.87 14.37 7.00
C ARG A 437 -21.07 15.18 6.51
N GLY A 438 -22.24 14.61 6.65
CA GLY A 438 -23.51 15.26 6.33
C GLY A 438 -24.60 14.24 6.06
N ASN A 439 -25.76 14.72 5.62
CA ASN A 439 -26.89 13.86 5.32
C ASN A 439 -26.62 12.90 4.13
N LEU A 440 -25.63 13.19 3.30
CA LEU A 440 -25.22 12.32 2.19
C LEU A 440 -24.18 11.26 2.62
N ALA A 441 -23.39 11.52 3.66
CA ALA A 441 -22.39 10.60 4.19
C ALA A 441 -22.42 10.60 5.73
N PRO A 442 -23.47 10.05 6.37
CA PRO A 442 -23.61 10.09 7.83
C PRO A 442 -22.51 9.31 8.56
N SER A 443 -22.00 8.22 7.97
CA SER A 443 -20.85 7.47 8.51
C SER A 443 -19.50 7.96 7.98
N GLY A 444 -19.51 8.94 7.08
CA GLY A 444 -18.35 9.64 6.56
C GLY A 444 -18.04 9.34 5.10
N ALA A 445 -17.18 10.18 4.56
CA ALA A 445 -16.52 10.05 3.26
C ALA A 445 -15.14 10.68 3.37
N VAL A 446 -14.27 10.48 2.40
CA VAL A 446 -12.93 11.07 2.39
C VAL A 446 -12.63 11.77 1.07
N ILE A 447 -11.86 12.85 1.16
CA ILE A 447 -11.25 13.51 -0.01
C ILE A 447 -9.77 13.77 0.29
N LYS A 448 -8.94 13.72 -0.77
CA LYS A 448 -7.51 14.01 -0.72
C LYS A 448 -7.25 15.41 -1.30
N PRO A 449 -7.10 16.47 -0.48
CA PRO A 449 -6.91 17.83 -0.97
C PRO A 449 -5.64 17.99 -1.82
N SER A 450 -4.56 17.24 -1.53
CA SER A 450 -3.30 17.33 -2.26
C SER A 450 -3.36 16.83 -3.71
N ALA A 451 -4.42 16.12 -4.11
CA ALA A 451 -4.64 15.67 -5.48
C ALA A 451 -5.80 16.42 -6.18
N ALA A 452 -6.49 17.31 -5.45
CA ALA A 452 -7.69 18.00 -5.92
C ALA A 452 -7.38 19.40 -6.45
N THR A 453 -8.24 19.91 -7.32
CA THR A 453 -8.21 21.32 -7.74
C THR A 453 -8.74 22.20 -6.61
N ALA A 454 -7.93 23.14 -6.12
CA ALA A 454 -8.23 23.95 -4.94
C ALA A 454 -9.56 24.71 -5.03
N SER A 455 -9.93 25.23 -6.20
CA SER A 455 -11.21 25.95 -6.43
C SER A 455 -12.44 25.03 -6.29
N LEU A 456 -12.29 23.71 -6.44
CA LEU A 456 -13.37 22.72 -6.35
C LEU A 456 -13.52 22.13 -4.93
N LEU A 457 -12.60 22.41 -4.00
CA LEU A 457 -12.69 21.96 -2.60
C LEU A 457 -13.86 22.56 -1.81
N LYS A 458 -14.43 23.64 -2.32
CA LYS A 458 -15.73 24.19 -1.89
C LYS A 458 -16.58 24.38 -3.13
N HIS A 459 -17.60 23.54 -3.29
CA HIS A 459 -18.37 23.46 -4.52
C HIS A 459 -19.84 23.14 -4.24
N ARG A 460 -20.74 23.61 -5.10
CA ARG A 460 -22.15 23.24 -5.12
C ARG A 460 -22.57 23.06 -6.58
N GLY A 461 -22.98 21.85 -6.93
CA GLY A 461 -23.33 21.48 -8.30
C GLY A 461 -24.51 20.53 -8.40
N ARG A 462 -25.07 20.41 -9.60
CA ARG A 462 -26.11 19.43 -9.91
C ARG A 462 -25.49 18.04 -10.10
N ALA A 463 -26.15 17.03 -9.55
CA ALA A 463 -25.76 15.65 -9.71
C ALA A 463 -26.05 15.15 -11.14
N VAL A 464 -25.04 14.54 -11.76
CA VAL A 464 -25.17 13.65 -12.91
C VAL A 464 -24.97 12.24 -12.40
N VAL A 465 -26.03 11.46 -12.34
CA VAL A 465 -26.08 10.21 -11.61
C VAL A 465 -25.84 9.01 -12.53
N PHE A 466 -24.93 8.14 -12.13
CA PHE A 466 -24.67 6.84 -12.74
C PHE A 466 -25.00 5.73 -11.72
N GLU A 467 -25.95 4.89 -12.07
CA GLU A 467 -26.47 3.84 -11.17
C GLU A 467 -25.48 2.66 -11.01
N SER A 468 -24.58 2.46 -11.97
CA SER A 468 -23.54 1.44 -11.94
C SER A 468 -22.31 1.84 -12.77
N LEU A 469 -21.24 1.07 -12.67
CA LEU A 469 -20.05 1.24 -13.50
C LEU A 469 -20.35 1.07 -14.99
N GLU A 470 -21.26 0.17 -15.35
CA GLU A 470 -21.71 -0.09 -16.72
C GLU A 470 -22.48 1.11 -17.27
N ASP A 471 -23.42 1.66 -16.48
CA ASP A 471 -24.17 2.87 -16.81
C ASP A 471 -23.22 4.07 -17.01
N TYR A 472 -22.25 4.25 -16.09
CA TYR A 472 -21.22 5.27 -16.24
C TYR A 472 -20.45 5.13 -17.58
N LYS A 473 -19.96 3.91 -17.89
CA LYS A 473 -19.19 3.68 -19.12
C LYS A 473 -19.99 3.93 -20.40
N ALA A 474 -21.27 3.61 -20.37
CA ALA A 474 -22.17 3.84 -21.51
C ALA A 474 -22.47 5.32 -21.72
N ARG A 475 -22.76 6.06 -20.63
CA ARG A 475 -23.27 7.43 -20.71
C ARG A 475 -22.19 8.52 -20.70
N ILE A 476 -21.04 8.28 -20.09
CA ILE A 476 -20.00 9.32 -19.94
C ILE A 476 -19.45 9.81 -21.29
N VAL A 477 -19.52 8.99 -22.32
CA VAL A 477 -19.04 9.30 -23.67
C VAL A 477 -20.14 9.88 -24.58
N ASP A 478 -21.38 9.94 -24.10
CA ASP A 478 -22.53 10.46 -24.85
C ASP A 478 -22.38 11.99 -25.03
N PRO A 479 -22.36 12.50 -26.28
CA PRO A 479 -22.28 13.93 -26.55
C PRO A 479 -23.50 14.69 -26.02
N ASP A 480 -24.64 14.03 -25.90
CA ASP A 480 -25.92 14.63 -25.46
C ASP A 480 -26.12 14.54 -23.94
N LEU A 481 -25.20 13.93 -23.19
CA LEU A 481 -25.25 13.90 -21.71
C LEU A 481 -25.37 15.32 -21.16
N ASP A 482 -26.44 15.61 -20.39
CA ASP A 482 -26.63 16.93 -19.76
C ASP A 482 -25.63 17.12 -18.60
N VAL A 483 -24.44 17.62 -18.93
CA VAL A 483 -23.34 17.83 -18.01
C VAL A 483 -22.58 19.12 -18.33
N THR A 484 -22.25 19.87 -17.28
CA THR A 484 -21.44 21.09 -17.32
C THR A 484 -20.20 20.95 -16.44
N ALA A 485 -19.25 21.88 -16.53
CA ALA A 485 -18.06 21.89 -15.68
C ALA A 485 -18.40 21.98 -14.17
N ASP A 486 -19.56 22.57 -13.84
CA ASP A 486 -20.03 22.72 -12.46
C ASP A 486 -20.86 21.52 -11.94
N SER A 487 -21.13 20.53 -12.78
CA SER A 487 -21.85 19.32 -12.37
C SER A 487 -21.02 18.47 -11.42
N VAL A 488 -21.71 17.72 -10.55
CA VAL A 488 -21.11 16.68 -9.69
C VAL A 488 -21.41 15.31 -10.29
N LEU A 489 -20.37 14.60 -10.72
CA LEU A 489 -20.54 13.23 -11.22
C LEU A 489 -20.70 12.27 -10.05
N VAL A 490 -21.80 11.52 -10.01
CA VAL A 490 -22.17 10.62 -8.91
C VAL A 490 -22.22 9.19 -9.42
N LEU A 491 -21.33 8.32 -8.89
CA LEU A 491 -21.30 6.89 -9.22
C LEU A 491 -21.75 6.08 -8.00
N LYS A 492 -22.85 5.36 -8.12
CA LYS A 492 -23.44 4.52 -7.08
C LYS A 492 -23.04 3.05 -7.20
N ASN A 493 -23.32 2.30 -6.15
CA ASN A 493 -23.22 0.84 -6.10
C ASN A 493 -21.82 0.28 -6.44
N CYS A 494 -20.77 1.03 -6.10
CA CYS A 494 -19.38 0.62 -6.26
C CYS A 494 -18.65 0.49 -4.91
N GLY A 495 -19.39 0.50 -3.81
CA GLY A 495 -18.90 0.28 -2.45
C GLY A 495 -18.62 -1.19 -2.13
N PRO A 496 -18.32 -1.51 -0.85
CA PRO A 496 -17.92 -2.85 -0.42
C PRO A 496 -18.87 -3.98 -0.87
N LYS A 497 -20.18 -3.80 -0.71
CA LYS A 497 -21.20 -4.79 -1.09
C LYS A 497 -21.72 -4.58 -2.52
N GLY A 498 -21.81 -3.34 -2.95
CA GLY A 498 -22.36 -2.97 -4.27
C GLY A 498 -21.50 -3.46 -5.43
N TYR A 499 -20.19 -3.33 -5.30
CA TYR A 499 -19.20 -3.95 -6.19
C TYR A 499 -18.20 -4.70 -5.31
N PRO A 500 -18.39 -6.00 -5.08
CA PRO A 500 -17.59 -6.74 -4.11
C PRO A 500 -16.09 -6.53 -4.27
N GLY A 501 -15.46 -6.01 -3.21
CA GLY A 501 -14.08 -5.55 -3.22
C GLY A 501 -13.92 -4.04 -3.43
N MET A 502 -15.01 -3.27 -3.62
CA MET A 502 -14.94 -1.80 -3.67
C MET A 502 -13.89 -1.33 -4.68
N ALA A 503 -14.14 -1.52 -5.97
CA ALA A 503 -13.17 -1.28 -7.05
C ALA A 503 -12.66 0.17 -7.09
N GLU A 504 -11.48 0.37 -7.68
CA GLU A 504 -10.84 1.69 -7.83
C GLU A 504 -11.40 2.45 -9.05
N VAL A 505 -12.69 2.70 -9.05
CA VAL A 505 -13.43 3.33 -10.15
C VAL A 505 -13.98 4.73 -9.81
N GLY A 506 -13.79 5.16 -8.57
CA GLY A 506 -14.33 6.46 -8.08
C GLY A 506 -13.70 7.68 -8.75
N ASN A 507 -12.50 7.55 -9.31
CA ASN A 507 -11.84 8.64 -10.04
C ASN A 507 -12.41 8.90 -11.43
N MET A 508 -13.53 8.30 -11.78
CA MET A 508 -14.26 8.47 -13.06
C MET A 508 -13.58 9.43 -14.06
N GLY A 509 -13.36 9.01 -15.29
CA GLY A 509 -12.88 9.90 -16.35
C GLY A 509 -13.93 10.98 -16.67
N LEU A 510 -13.49 12.15 -17.12
CA LEU A 510 -14.37 13.24 -17.46
C LEU A 510 -15.04 13.02 -18.83
N PRO A 511 -16.20 13.68 -19.07
CA PRO A 511 -16.86 13.64 -20.38
C PRO A 511 -15.92 14.18 -21.49
N PRO A 512 -15.75 13.46 -22.62
CA PRO A 512 -14.86 13.88 -23.70
C PRO A 512 -15.15 15.29 -24.22
N LYS A 513 -16.42 15.69 -24.27
CA LYS A 513 -16.82 17.04 -24.69
C LYS A 513 -16.30 18.15 -23.79
N LEU A 514 -16.16 17.90 -22.48
CA LEU A 514 -15.60 18.87 -21.55
C LEU A 514 -14.07 18.86 -21.57
N LEU A 515 -13.45 17.68 -21.72
CA LEU A 515 -12.01 17.58 -21.95
C LEU A 515 -11.57 18.35 -23.20
N ALA A 516 -12.33 18.28 -24.31
CA ALA A 516 -12.08 19.04 -25.54
C ALA A 516 -12.20 20.57 -25.34
N GLN A 517 -12.95 21.02 -24.32
CA GLN A 517 -13.05 22.43 -23.91
C GLN A 517 -11.95 22.87 -22.94
N GLY A 518 -11.01 21.97 -22.58
CA GLY A 518 -9.92 22.23 -21.64
C GLY A 518 -10.30 22.09 -20.17
N ILE A 519 -11.47 21.53 -19.85
CA ILE A 519 -11.85 21.19 -18.46
C ILE A 519 -11.06 19.94 -18.05
N THR A 520 -10.20 20.06 -17.05
CA THR A 520 -9.30 19.00 -16.60
C THR A 520 -9.67 18.38 -15.25
N ASP A 521 -10.64 18.98 -14.54
CA ASP A 521 -11.15 18.44 -13.28
C ASP A 521 -12.62 18.83 -13.04
N MET A 522 -13.34 17.99 -12.31
CA MET A 522 -14.71 18.17 -11.85
C MET A 522 -14.88 17.46 -10.50
N VAL A 523 -15.89 17.86 -9.72
CA VAL A 523 -16.25 17.12 -8.51
C VAL A 523 -16.84 15.76 -8.89
N ARG A 524 -16.27 14.70 -8.33
CA ARG A 524 -16.71 13.31 -8.48
C ARG A 524 -17.02 12.73 -7.11
N LEU A 525 -18.05 11.93 -7.02
CA LEU A 525 -18.57 11.39 -5.76
C LEU A 525 -18.91 9.91 -5.94
N SER A 526 -18.42 9.04 -5.04
CA SER A 526 -18.75 7.63 -5.08
C SER A 526 -18.55 6.94 -3.72
N ASP A 527 -19.23 5.82 -3.53
CA ASP A 527 -18.94 4.83 -2.49
C ASP A 527 -17.73 3.93 -2.85
N ALA A 528 -17.16 4.09 -4.04
CA ALA A 528 -15.96 3.39 -4.51
C ALA A 528 -14.66 3.90 -3.86
N ARG A 529 -13.55 3.21 -4.18
CA ARG A 529 -12.17 3.70 -4.00
C ARG A 529 -11.67 4.35 -5.30
N MET A 530 -10.51 4.98 -5.23
CA MET A 530 -9.72 5.33 -6.41
C MET A 530 -8.31 4.76 -6.32
N SER A 531 -7.66 4.61 -7.47
CA SER A 531 -6.24 4.29 -7.53
C SER A 531 -5.42 5.36 -6.79
N GLY A 532 -4.43 4.95 -6.03
CA GLY A 532 -3.49 5.89 -5.41
C GLY A 532 -2.66 6.68 -6.43
N THR A 533 -2.68 6.30 -7.71
CA THR A 533 -2.02 6.99 -8.82
C THR A 533 -2.94 7.97 -9.55
N ALA A 534 -4.25 8.03 -9.20
CA ALA A 534 -5.20 8.95 -9.79
C ALA A 534 -5.17 10.32 -9.11
N TYR A 535 -5.66 11.33 -9.83
CA TYR A 535 -5.73 12.73 -9.38
C TYR A 535 -7.13 13.31 -9.61
N GLY A 536 -7.36 14.50 -9.07
CA GLY A 536 -8.57 15.28 -9.22
C GLY A 536 -9.42 15.36 -7.96
N THR A 537 -10.51 16.14 -8.03
CA THR A 537 -11.42 16.41 -6.92
C THR A 537 -12.43 15.27 -6.79
N VAL A 538 -12.07 14.26 -5.98
CA VAL A 538 -12.85 13.03 -5.84
C VAL A 538 -13.19 12.77 -4.38
N VAL A 539 -14.48 12.72 -4.08
CA VAL A 539 -15.05 12.27 -2.81
C VAL A 539 -15.29 10.77 -2.88
N LEU A 540 -14.72 10.02 -1.95
CA LEU A 540 -14.64 8.56 -1.97
C LEU A 540 -15.14 7.96 -0.67
N HIS A 541 -15.34 6.64 -0.68
CA HIS A 541 -15.68 5.88 0.52
C HIS A 541 -16.95 6.38 1.21
N VAL A 542 -17.92 6.88 0.44
CA VAL A 542 -19.19 7.36 1.00
C VAL A 542 -19.85 6.22 1.77
N ALA A 543 -20.07 6.46 3.06
CA ALA A 543 -20.63 5.45 3.96
C ALA A 543 -21.85 6.02 4.74
N PRO A 544 -22.90 5.19 4.92
CA PRO A 544 -23.09 3.85 4.34
C PRO A 544 -23.17 3.88 2.81
N GLU A 545 -22.65 2.83 2.15
CA GLU A 545 -22.70 2.72 0.68
C GLU A 545 -24.13 2.62 0.11
N ALA A 546 -24.31 2.90 -1.17
CA ALA A 546 -25.62 2.85 -1.83
C ALA A 546 -26.30 1.47 -1.71
N ARG A 547 -25.55 0.37 -1.93
CA ARG A 547 -26.09 -1.01 -1.85
C ARG A 547 -26.56 -1.38 -0.45
N ALA A 548 -25.99 -0.79 0.60
CA ALA A 548 -26.41 -0.99 1.99
C ALA A 548 -27.58 -0.07 2.40
N GLY A 549 -28.16 0.69 1.49
CA GLY A 549 -29.26 1.64 1.77
C GLY A 549 -28.79 2.96 2.35
N GLY A 550 -27.54 3.34 2.14
CA GLY A 550 -27.05 4.67 2.49
C GLY A 550 -27.68 5.77 1.64
N PRO A 551 -27.58 7.05 2.08
CA PRO A 551 -28.23 8.17 1.38
C PRO A 551 -27.79 8.35 -0.08
N LEU A 552 -26.60 7.88 -0.44
CA LEU A 552 -26.12 7.88 -1.82
C LEU A 552 -27.08 7.11 -2.76
N ALA A 553 -27.74 6.05 -2.27
CA ALA A 553 -28.69 5.25 -3.06
C ALA A 553 -29.85 6.09 -3.62
N VAL A 554 -30.26 7.13 -2.91
CA VAL A 554 -31.46 7.91 -3.21
C VAL A 554 -31.19 9.27 -3.85
N VAL A 555 -29.93 9.56 -4.18
CA VAL A 555 -29.57 10.72 -5.00
C VAL A 555 -30.20 10.57 -6.38
N ARG A 556 -30.84 11.60 -6.89
CA ARG A 556 -31.49 11.64 -8.21
C ARG A 556 -30.78 12.57 -9.16
N GLU A 557 -30.98 12.34 -10.45
CA GLU A 557 -30.49 13.22 -11.50
C GLU A 557 -30.95 14.68 -11.24
N GLY A 558 -30.02 15.63 -11.31
CA GLY A 558 -30.30 17.05 -11.10
C GLY A 558 -30.40 17.51 -9.64
N ASP A 559 -30.32 16.63 -8.64
CA ASP A 559 -30.23 17.00 -7.22
C ASP A 559 -29.00 17.90 -6.98
N TRP A 560 -29.12 18.86 -6.06
CA TRP A 560 -27.99 19.70 -5.68
C TRP A 560 -27.15 19.04 -4.59
N ILE A 561 -25.83 19.02 -4.80
CA ILE A 561 -24.85 18.51 -3.84
C ILE A 561 -23.90 19.63 -3.42
N GLU A 562 -23.68 19.76 -2.11
CA GLU A 562 -22.74 20.69 -1.50
C GLU A 562 -21.53 19.93 -0.95
N LEU A 563 -20.35 20.33 -1.39
CA LEU A 563 -19.04 19.94 -0.87
C LEU A 563 -18.37 21.16 -0.24
N ASP A 564 -17.96 21.05 1.02
CA ASP A 564 -17.06 22.02 1.68
C ASP A 564 -16.01 21.25 2.48
N SER A 565 -14.86 21.01 1.87
CA SER A 565 -13.77 20.24 2.49
C SER A 565 -13.13 21.00 3.67
N TYR A 566 -13.17 22.31 3.67
CA TYR A 566 -12.64 23.14 4.77
C TYR A 566 -13.45 22.97 6.05
N ARG A 567 -14.76 22.73 5.92
CA ARG A 567 -15.68 22.48 7.03
C ARG A 567 -15.98 21.01 7.24
N GLY A 568 -15.48 20.12 6.38
CA GLY A 568 -15.79 18.69 6.42
C GLY A 568 -17.24 18.36 6.08
N VAL A 569 -17.88 19.11 5.16
CA VAL A 569 -19.31 18.97 4.84
C VAL A 569 -19.50 18.29 3.49
N LEU A 570 -20.39 17.29 3.46
CA LEU A 570 -20.96 16.69 2.25
C LEU A 570 -22.47 16.55 2.41
N ARG A 571 -23.23 17.30 1.63
CA ARG A 571 -24.68 17.40 1.81
C ARG A 571 -25.43 17.26 0.49
N LEU A 572 -26.51 16.49 0.53
CA LEU A 572 -27.58 16.51 -0.44
C LEU A 572 -28.55 17.64 -0.05
N ASP A 573 -28.71 18.64 -0.92
CA ASP A 573 -29.46 19.86 -0.63
C ASP A 573 -30.95 19.68 -0.95
N ILE A 574 -31.58 18.82 -0.16
CA ILE A 574 -33.03 18.55 -0.17
C ILE A 574 -33.56 18.64 1.27
N PRO A 575 -34.88 18.87 1.46
CA PRO A 575 -35.52 18.79 2.77
C PRO A 575 -35.30 17.41 3.43
N ASN A 576 -35.17 17.40 4.76
CA ASN A 576 -34.92 16.16 5.49
C ASN A 576 -36.07 15.16 5.41
N ASP A 577 -37.30 15.65 5.41
CA ASP A 577 -38.52 14.84 5.21
C ASP A 577 -38.53 14.15 3.82
N GLU A 578 -38.13 14.87 2.79
CA GLU A 578 -37.93 14.28 1.46
C GLU A 578 -36.85 13.20 1.43
N LEU A 579 -35.71 13.45 2.08
CA LEU A 579 -34.64 12.44 2.17
C LEU A 579 -35.15 11.18 2.89
N GLN A 580 -35.86 11.34 4.01
CA GLN A 580 -36.42 10.19 4.74
C GLN A 580 -37.47 9.44 3.93
N ALA A 581 -38.33 10.14 3.20
CA ALA A 581 -39.31 9.50 2.30
C ALA A 581 -38.61 8.69 1.21
N ARG A 582 -37.60 9.27 0.53
CA ARG A 582 -36.83 8.57 -0.50
C ARG A 582 -36.10 7.33 0.04
N LEU A 583 -35.57 7.39 1.26
CA LEU A 583 -34.94 6.25 1.93
C LEU A 583 -35.95 5.16 2.28
N ALA A 584 -37.14 5.53 2.79
CA ALA A 584 -38.21 4.59 3.09
C ALA A 584 -38.67 3.84 1.83
N ASP A 585 -38.92 4.56 0.74
CA ASP A 585 -39.28 4.00 -0.57
C ASP A 585 -38.20 3.01 -1.08
N TRP A 586 -36.93 3.40 -0.92
CA TRP A 586 -35.81 2.55 -1.31
C TRP A 586 -35.77 1.25 -0.50
N HIS A 587 -35.90 1.34 0.82
CA HIS A 587 -35.90 0.17 1.71
C HIS A 587 -37.08 -0.75 1.43
N GLU A 588 -38.27 -0.22 1.21
CA GLU A 588 -39.44 -1.03 0.83
C GLU A 588 -39.22 -1.78 -0.50
N ALA A 589 -38.71 -1.08 -1.53
CA ALA A 589 -38.42 -1.68 -2.82
C ALA A 589 -37.33 -2.75 -2.76
N HIS A 590 -36.38 -2.64 -1.83
CA HIS A 590 -35.26 -3.57 -1.70
C HIS A 590 -35.51 -4.69 -0.68
N ALA A 591 -36.44 -4.54 0.25
CA ALA A 591 -36.78 -5.58 1.23
C ALA A 591 -37.27 -6.89 0.56
N LEU A 592 -37.92 -6.78 -0.58
CA LEU A 592 -38.46 -7.93 -1.35
C LEU A 592 -37.51 -8.39 -2.48
N LYS A 593 -36.43 -7.67 -2.72
CA LYS A 593 -35.48 -7.98 -3.80
C LYS A 593 -34.63 -9.19 -3.44
N GLN A 594 -34.71 -10.23 -4.20
CA GLN A 594 -33.83 -11.41 -4.04
C GLN A 594 -32.36 -10.99 -4.26
N PRO A 595 -31.41 -11.52 -3.47
CA PRO A 595 -29.99 -11.30 -3.73
C PRO A 595 -29.62 -11.71 -5.16
N ASP A 596 -28.66 -11.01 -5.76
CA ASP A 596 -28.12 -11.40 -7.06
C ASP A 596 -27.71 -12.88 -7.03
N PRO A 597 -28.09 -13.69 -8.02
CA PRO A 597 -27.64 -15.09 -8.09
C PRO A 597 -26.14 -15.27 -7.92
N ALA A 598 -25.32 -14.33 -8.38
CA ALA A 598 -23.87 -14.32 -8.19
C ALA A 598 -23.45 -14.14 -6.72
N ASP A 599 -24.30 -13.52 -5.88
CA ASP A 599 -24.02 -13.28 -4.46
C ASP A 599 -24.48 -14.46 -3.56
N ARG A 600 -24.99 -15.55 -4.12
CA ARG A 600 -25.61 -16.65 -3.34
C ARG A 600 -24.69 -17.82 -3.03
N SER A 601 -23.44 -17.81 -3.51
CA SER A 601 -22.53 -18.95 -3.33
C SER A 601 -21.06 -18.56 -3.34
N GLY A 602 -20.21 -19.45 -2.83
CA GLY A 602 -18.77 -19.33 -2.84
C GLY A 602 -18.27 -18.15 -1.99
N TYR A 603 -17.04 -17.73 -2.28
CA TYR A 603 -16.40 -16.63 -1.55
C TYR A 603 -17.15 -15.30 -1.69
N ARG A 604 -17.83 -15.09 -2.82
CA ARG A 604 -18.60 -13.86 -3.05
C ARG A 604 -19.79 -13.74 -2.08
N ASN A 605 -20.46 -14.85 -1.77
CA ASN A 605 -21.52 -14.86 -0.74
C ASN A 605 -20.94 -14.49 0.63
N LEU A 606 -19.89 -15.19 1.08
CA LEU A 606 -19.21 -14.88 2.32
C LEU A 606 -18.79 -13.39 2.40
N TYR A 607 -18.25 -12.86 1.30
CA TYR A 607 -17.81 -11.47 1.23
C TYR A 607 -18.98 -10.49 1.41
N VAL A 608 -20.05 -10.62 0.64
CA VAL A 608 -21.20 -9.70 0.66
C VAL A 608 -21.96 -9.76 1.99
N GLU A 609 -22.05 -10.95 2.61
CA GLU A 609 -22.72 -11.10 3.91
C GLU A 609 -21.93 -10.39 5.03
N HIS A 610 -20.62 -10.56 5.07
CA HIS A 610 -19.78 -10.22 6.23
C HIS A 610 -18.93 -8.96 6.09
N VAL A 611 -18.79 -8.39 4.88
CA VAL A 611 -17.95 -7.21 4.71
C VAL A 611 -18.53 -6.00 5.42
N LEU A 612 -17.70 -5.35 6.26
CA LEU A 612 -17.98 -4.09 6.92
C LEU A 612 -17.88 -2.92 5.95
N GLN A 613 -18.47 -1.78 6.31
CA GLN A 613 -18.44 -0.56 5.53
C GLN A 613 -17.05 0.08 5.49
N ALA A 614 -16.85 1.05 4.62
CA ALA A 614 -15.54 1.68 4.38
C ALA A 614 -15.00 2.42 5.63
N ASP A 615 -15.85 3.09 6.39
CA ASP A 615 -15.54 3.74 7.66
C ASP A 615 -15.10 2.74 8.75
N GLN A 616 -15.39 1.46 8.56
CA GLN A 616 -15.00 0.35 9.44
C GLN A 616 -13.84 -0.49 8.88
N GLY A 617 -13.24 -0.08 7.74
CA GLY A 617 -12.04 -0.73 7.17
C GLY A 617 -12.32 -1.86 6.19
N CYS A 618 -13.58 -2.13 5.81
CA CYS A 618 -13.97 -3.21 4.88
C CYS A 618 -13.41 -4.59 5.29
N ASP A 619 -13.23 -4.86 6.56
CA ASP A 619 -12.86 -6.19 7.06
C ASP A 619 -14.12 -7.08 7.14
N PHE A 620 -13.97 -8.36 7.45
CA PHE A 620 -15.13 -9.17 7.83
C PHE A 620 -15.44 -8.96 9.31
N ASP A 621 -16.72 -8.85 9.64
CA ASP A 621 -17.21 -8.60 11.00
C ASP A 621 -16.70 -9.64 12.02
N PHE A 622 -16.65 -10.92 11.63
CA PHE A 622 -16.16 -12.02 12.46
C PHE A 622 -14.63 -12.10 12.57
N LEU A 623 -13.88 -11.29 11.84
CA LEU A 623 -12.42 -11.25 11.88
C LEU A 623 -11.86 -10.10 12.72
N VAL A 624 -12.69 -9.15 13.13
CA VAL A 624 -12.26 -8.05 14.00
C VAL A 624 -11.83 -8.60 15.36
N GLY A 625 -10.71 -8.12 15.88
CA GLY A 625 -10.10 -8.54 17.15
C GLY A 625 -8.96 -9.56 17.00
N CYS A 626 -8.12 -9.63 18.03
CA CYS A 626 -7.01 -10.56 18.10
C CYS A 626 -7.47 -11.91 18.65
N ARG A 627 -7.16 -13.00 17.96
CA ARG A 627 -7.49 -14.38 18.36
C ARG A 627 -6.31 -15.13 18.96
N GLY A 628 -5.09 -14.55 18.88
CA GLY A 628 -3.86 -15.18 19.32
C GLY A 628 -3.44 -16.38 18.47
N ALA A 629 -2.35 -17.01 18.85
CA ALA A 629 -1.74 -18.11 18.09
C ALA A 629 -1.94 -19.51 18.74
N ALA A 630 -2.75 -19.63 19.80
CA ALA A 630 -3.01 -20.91 20.45
C ALA A 630 -3.95 -21.79 19.61
N VAL A 631 -3.57 -23.07 19.45
CA VAL A 631 -4.39 -24.08 18.77
C VAL A 631 -4.37 -25.40 19.53
N PRO A 632 -5.40 -26.26 19.43
CA PRO A 632 -5.37 -27.62 19.95
C PRO A 632 -4.25 -28.42 19.28
N ARG A 633 -3.47 -29.18 20.07
CA ARG A 633 -2.30 -29.91 19.55
C ARG A 633 -2.60 -31.36 19.17
N HIS A 634 -3.67 -31.92 19.69
CA HIS A 634 -3.99 -33.33 19.53
C HIS A 634 -4.88 -33.53 18.33
N SER A 635 -4.34 -34.13 17.28
CA SER A 635 -5.05 -34.47 16.05
C SER A 635 -5.02 -35.97 15.74
N HIS A 636 -4.28 -36.77 16.55
CA HIS A 636 -4.11 -38.21 16.39
C HIS A 636 -4.24 -38.99 17.70
#